data_16877a7da8046fd4b1310ce3486ae964
#
_entry.id   16877a7da8046fd4b1310ce3486ae964
#
_cell.length_a   1.000
_cell.length_b   1.000
_cell.length_c   1.000
_cell.angle_alpha   90.00
_cell.angle_beta   90.00
_cell.angle_gamma   90.00
#
_symmetry.space_group_name_H-M   'P 1'
#
loop_
_entity.id
_entity.type
_entity.pdbx_description
1 polymer ?
#
loop_
_entity_poly.entity_id
_entity_poly.type
_entity_poly.pdbx_seq_one_letter_code
_entity_poly.pdbx_strand_id
1 'polypeptide(L)'
;MTYFATFFSHFGATRYKLLCDGQGISCRVMPVPRDLSSSCGTCVRCEDRWLRPEGASAQDVEQVAAWDGKSYTAVYHIDETEG
;
A
#
# COMPACT_ATOMS: atom_id res chain seq x y z
N MET A 1 3.52 6.94 -12.21
CA MET A 1 2.77 7.26 -10.97
C MET A 1 3.29 6.40 -9.83
N THR A 2 3.47 6.98 -8.68
CA THR A 2 3.94 6.28 -7.49
C THR A 2 2.77 6.01 -6.55
N TYR A 3 2.76 4.83 -5.93
CA TYR A 3 1.70 4.44 -5.02
C TYR A 3 2.29 4.04 -3.69
N PHE A 4 1.65 4.44 -2.60
CA PHE A 4 2.05 4.07 -1.25
C PHE A 4 0.94 3.26 -0.62
N ALA A 5 1.22 1.99 -0.31
CA ALA A 5 0.29 1.14 0.41
C ALA A 5 0.64 1.17 1.88
N THR A 6 -0.33 1.43 2.75
CA THR A 6 -0.12 1.42 4.19
C THR A 6 -0.80 0.20 4.81
N PHE A 7 -0.35 -0.19 5.99
CA PHE A 7 -0.71 -1.48 6.58
C PHE A 7 -1.02 -1.35 8.07
N PHE A 8 -1.69 -2.36 8.59
CA PHE A 8 -1.96 -2.44 10.03
C PHE A 8 -0.78 -3.06 10.78
N SER A 9 0.12 -3.77 10.08
CA SER A 9 1.28 -4.40 10.71
C SER A 9 2.43 -4.52 9.72
N HIS A 10 3.64 -4.67 10.25
CA HIS A 10 4.83 -4.93 9.43
C HIS A 10 4.72 -6.25 8.66
N PHE A 11 4.08 -7.23 9.27
CA PHE A 11 3.87 -8.52 8.62
C PHE A 11 3.05 -8.36 7.35
N GLY A 12 1.99 -7.57 7.43
CA GLY A 12 1.16 -7.28 6.27
C GLY A 12 1.93 -6.58 5.16
N ALA A 13 2.79 -5.64 5.52
CA ALA A 13 3.62 -4.93 4.55
C ALA A 13 4.56 -5.89 3.82
N THR A 14 5.22 -6.80 4.56
CA THR A 14 6.12 -7.77 3.98
C THR A 14 5.39 -8.72 3.03
N ARG A 15 4.21 -9.18 3.44
CA ARG A 15 3.40 -10.08 2.60
C ARG A 15 2.98 -9.41 1.31
N TYR A 16 2.55 -8.16 1.40
CA TYR A 16 2.13 -7.39 0.22
C TYR A 16 3.31 -7.20 -0.75
N LYS A 17 4.49 -6.89 -0.21
CA LYS A 17 5.68 -6.73 -1.04
C LYS A 17 5.98 -8.01 -1.81
N LEU A 18 5.89 -9.16 -1.16
CA LEU A 18 6.14 -10.44 -1.83
C LEU A 18 5.14 -10.69 -2.95
N LEU A 19 3.87 -10.34 -2.74
CA LEU A 19 2.85 -10.47 -3.77
C LEU A 19 3.16 -9.56 -4.96
N CYS A 20 3.56 -8.31 -4.69
CA CYS A 20 3.92 -7.38 -5.75
C CYS A 20 5.15 -7.87 -6.53
N ASP A 21 6.15 -8.38 -5.84
CA ASP A 21 7.34 -8.96 -6.49
C ASP A 21 6.94 -10.08 -7.44
N GLY A 22 6.00 -10.94 -7.00
CA GLY A 22 5.51 -12.03 -7.84
C GLY A 22 4.76 -11.58 -9.07
N GLN A 23 4.24 -10.35 -9.07
CA GLN A 23 3.53 -9.78 -10.21
C GLN A 23 4.42 -8.86 -11.06
N GLY A 24 5.69 -8.79 -10.74
CA GLY A 24 6.62 -7.94 -11.48
C GLY A 24 6.45 -6.45 -11.21
N ILE A 25 5.85 -6.10 -10.09
CA ILE A 25 5.68 -4.70 -9.69
C ILE A 25 6.92 -4.25 -8.96
N SER A 26 7.55 -3.17 -9.43
CA SER A 26 8.71 -2.59 -8.75
C SER A 26 8.24 -1.96 -7.45
N CYS A 27 8.74 -2.44 -6.32
CA CYS A 27 8.28 -1.94 -5.02
C CYS A 27 9.35 -2.13 -3.95
N ARG A 28 9.18 -1.43 -2.85
CA ARG A 28 10.05 -1.59 -1.69
C ARG A 28 9.32 -1.23 -0.40
N VAL A 29 9.73 -1.86 0.69
CA VAL A 29 9.25 -1.55 2.03
C VAL A 29 10.05 -0.36 2.55
N MET A 30 9.38 0.61 3.16
CA MET A 30 10.03 1.81 3.69
C MET A 30 9.18 2.41 4.81
N PRO A 31 9.78 3.32 5.61
CA PRO A 31 8.98 4.07 6.58
C PRO A 31 7.93 4.91 5.85
N VAL A 32 6.74 5.02 6.45
CA VAL A 32 5.68 5.82 5.84
C VAL A 32 6.09 7.30 5.80
N PRO A 33 5.81 8.01 4.69
CA PRO A 33 6.08 9.45 4.62
C PRO A 33 5.33 10.19 5.73
N ARG A 34 5.93 11.27 6.21
CA ARG A 34 5.40 12.03 7.35
C ARG A 34 3.98 12.52 7.16
N ASP A 35 3.63 12.88 5.94
CA ASP A 35 2.32 13.45 5.62
C ASP A 35 1.30 12.40 5.19
N LEU A 36 1.61 11.13 5.37
CA LEU A 36 0.69 10.03 5.06
C LEU A 36 0.42 9.23 6.32
N SER A 37 -0.85 9.02 6.64
CA SER A 37 -1.24 8.26 7.83
C SER A 37 -1.01 6.77 7.67
N SER A 38 -0.58 6.12 8.74
CA SER A 38 -0.43 4.67 8.77
C SER A 38 -0.50 4.16 10.20
N SER A 39 -1.12 3.01 10.39
CA SER A 39 -1.25 2.41 11.71
C SER A 39 0.07 1.83 12.22
N CYS A 40 0.93 1.31 11.34
CA CYS A 40 2.17 0.66 11.77
C CYS A 40 3.45 1.43 11.43
N GLY A 41 3.33 2.54 10.71
CA GLY A 41 4.51 3.34 10.34
C GLY A 41 5.34 2.76 9.21
N THR A 42 4.92 1.67 8.59
CA THR A 42 5.62 1.04 7.48
C THR A 42 4.71 1.01 6.26
N CYS A 43 5.27 1.29 5.09
CA CYS A 43 4.51 1.23 3.84
C CYS A 43 5.30 0.49 2.76
N VAL A 44 4.61 0.18 1.67
CA VAL A 44 5.23 -0.36 0.47
C VAL A 44 5.03 0.67 -0.63
N ARG A 45 6.13 1.15 -1.20
CA ARG A 45 6.11 2.08 -2.33
C ARG A 45 6.15 1.28 -3.62
N CYS A 46 5.16 1.47 -4.47
CA CYS A 46 5.06 0.80 -5.77
C CYS A 46 5.21 1.82 -6.88
N GLU A 47 5.93 1.46 -7.95
CA GLU A 47 6.09 2.33 -9.11
C GLU A 47 5.19 1.86 -10.25
N ASP A 48 4.45 2.80 -10.83
CA ASP A 48 3.61 2.61 -12.01
C ASP A 48 2.38 1.74 -11.84
N ARG A 49 2.40 0.77 -10.95
CA ARG A 49 1.28 -0.14 -10.68
C ARG A 49 1.21 -0.45 -9.20
N TRP A 50 0.05 -0.87 -8.76
CA TRP A 50 -0.14 -1.40 -7.42
C TRP A 50 -1.06 -2.61 -7.52
N LEU A 51 -1.02 -3.46 -6.52
CA LEU A 51 -1.81 -4.68 -6.50
C LEU A 51 -3.05 -4.47 -5.62
N ARG A 52 -4.24 -4.67 -6.20
CA ARG A 52 -5.45 -4.53 -5.41
C ARG A 52 -5.52 -5.64 -4.37
N PRO A 53 -5.67 -5.29 -3.08
CA PRO A 53 -5.72 -6.31 -2.03
C PRO A 53 -6.91 -7.25 -2.21
N GLU A 54 -6.63 -8.54 -2.11
CA GLU A 54 -7.64 -9.60 -2.24
C GLU A 54 -7.30 -10.73 -1.28
N GLY A 55 -8.32 -11.51 -0.89
CA GLY A 55 -8.12 -12.64 0.00
C GLY A 55 -7.48 -12.23 1.31
N ALA A 56 -6.41 -12.90 1.70
CA ALA A 56 -5.74 -12.62 2.98
C ALA A 56 -5.16 -11.21 3.03
N SER A 57 -4.66 -10.70 1.89
CA SER A 57 -4.05 -9.37 1.87
C SER A 57 -5.08 -8.25 2.05
N ALA A 58 -6.36 -8.52 1.81
CA ALA A 58 -7.40 -7.52 1.99
C ALA A 58 -7.52 -7.06 3.45
N GLN A 59 -7.07 -7.88 4.39
CA GLN A 59 -7.10 -7.53 5.81
C GLN A 59 -5.83 -6.83 6.27
N ASP A 60 -4.78 -6.89 5.46
CA ASP A 60 -3.48 -6.31 5.81
C ASP A 60 -3.37 -4.85 5.38
N VAL A 61 -3.94 -4.51 4.23
CA VAL A 61 -3.78 -3.20 3.62
C VAL A 61 -4.82 -2.23 4.15
N GLU A 62 -4.35 -1.13 4.71
CA GLU A 62 -5.22 -0.08 5.23
C GLU A 62 -5.71 0.83 4.11
N GLN A 63 -4.78 1.29 3.27
CA GLN A 63 -5.10 2.11 2.10
C GLN A 63 -3.96 2.06 1.09
N VAL A 64 -4.27 2.46 -0.13
CA VAL A 64 -3.26 2.74 -1.15
C VAL A 64 -3.50 4.16 -1.65
N ALA A 65 -2.46 4.98 -1.62
CA ALA A 65 -2.54 6.37 -2.04
C ALA A 65 -1.64 6.59 -3.25
N ALA A 66 -2.19 7.22 -4.29
CA ALA A 66 -1.42 7.62 -5.46
C ALA A 66 -0.75 8.96 -5.16
N TRP A 67 0.53 9.07 -5.50
CA TRP A 67 1.32 10.29 -5.31
C TRP A 67 1.63 10.90 -6.68
N ASP A 68 1.20 12.13 -6.90
CA ASP A 68 1.39 12.81 -8.18
C ASP A 68 2.56 13.79 -8.19
N GLY A 69 3.34 13.81 -7.13
CA GLY A 69 4.44 14.76 -6.94
C GLY A 69 4.08 15.94 -6.06
N LYS A 70 2.80 16.11 -5.73
CA LYS A 70 2.32 17.21 -4.88
C LYS A 70 1.40 16.74 -3.77
N SER A 71 0.52 15.81 -4.07
CA SER A 71 -0.49 15.37 -3.10
C SER A 71 -0.82 13.90 -3.28
N TYR A 72 -1.47 13.35 -2.25
CA TYR A 72 -1.90 11.96 -2.24
C TYR A 72 -3.39 11.91 -2.58
N THR A 73 -3.76 10.89 -3.37
CA THR A 73 -5.16 10.59 -3.66
C THR A 73 -5.40 9.13 -3.33
N ALA A 74 -6.33 8.84 -2.44
CA ALA A 74 -6.62 7.45 -2.09
C ALA A 74 -7.23 6.75 -3.30
N VAL A 75 -6.60 5.65 -3.73
CA VAL A 75 -7.11 4.81 -4.82
C VAL A 75 -7.73 3.53 -4.26
N TYR A 76 -7.47 3.23 -2.99
CA TYR A 76 -8.06 2.10 -2.28
C TYR A 76 -8.09 2.43 -0.79
N HIS A 77 -9.19 2.09 -0.14
CA HIS A 77 -9.29 2.17 1.32
C HIS A 77 -10.10 0.95 1.78
N ILE A 78 -9.69 0.37 2.89
CA ILE A 78 -10.30 -0.87 3.38
C ILE A 78 -11.82 -0.72 3.59
N ASP A 79 -12.27 0.46 3.98
CA ASP A 79 -13.69 0.72 4.22
C ASP A 79 -14.53 0.60 2.95
N GLU A 80 -13.92 0.76 1.77
CA GLU A 80 -14.63 0.65 0.50
C GLU A 80 -15.08 -0.77 0.20
N THR A 81 -14.47 -1.76 0.85
CA THR A 81 -14.79 -3.16 0.60
C THR A 81 -16.00 -3.65 1.38
N GLU A 82 -16.53 -2.83 2.26
CA GLU A 82 -17.64 -3.20 3.13
C GLU A 82 -19.01 -2.81 2.57
N GLY A 83 -19.01 -2.16 1.44
CA GLY A 83 -20.21 -1.57 0.84
C GLY A 83 -21.27 -2.56 0.40
#